data_ee01943a426254177026e1c82294d31d
#
_entry.id   ee01943a426254177026e1c82294d31d
#
_cell.length_a   1.000
_cell.length_b   1.000
_cell.length_c   1.000
_cell.angle_alpha   90.00
_cell.angle_beta   90.00
_cell.angle_gamma   90.00
#
_symmetry.space_group_name_H-M   'P 1'
#
loop_
_entity.id
_entity.type
_entity.pdbx_description
1 polymer ?
#
loop_
_entity_poly.entity_id
_entity_poly.type
_entity_poly.pdbx_seq_one_letter_code
_entity_poly.pdbx_strand_id
1 'polypeptide(L)'
;MTLEQKPQNTLLKQFEDTRSRTLELVKTLEKDDFGVQTAYFTSPPKWHLGHVSWLNEIVLSKTQKNYEFYSEEFSKYLNSYYNQFGKPHDKAKRGLMSRPTVDQILEYYDLITKKVTDVLQKPLTPEASYLFTMSIHHECQHQELLVYDLQHLLGDQYRPVRLTNIEKPPSLEQESIKIPGGIYKMGYSGNGFCYDIELPEHKVHLDDFEIENFPVTNFQYLEFIEDGGYNDFSFWLSDGWDSVKKNEWSAPMYWEKDGDEWFTRDFVGKRKINPNEPVCHVSFYEAMAFCKWAGKRLPTEAEWEKAALWDDERNSKTIFPWGDEPPTKN
;
A
#
# COMPACT_ATOMS: atom_id res chain seq x y z
N MET A 1 -6.06 5.11 -26.80
CA MET A 1 -5.57 4.07 -25.88
C MET A 1 -6.27 2.77 -26.24
N THR A 2 -5.59 1.83 -26.88
CA THR A 2 -6.14 0.50 -27.16
C THR A 2 -5.96 -0.33 -25.90
N LEU A 3 -7.06 -0.58 -25.19
CA LEU A 3 -7.04 -1.46 -24.01
C LEU A 3 -6.76 -2.89 -24.48
N GLU A 4 -5.61 -3.44 -24.11
CA GLU A 4 -5.34 -4.87 -24.30
C GLU A 4 -6.30 -5.69 -23.45
N GLN A 5 -7.05 -6.58 -24.11
CA GLN A 5 -7.89 -7.54 -23.38
C GLN A 5 -7.00 -8.68 -22.85
N LYS A 6 -6.87 -8.78 -21.55
CA LYS A 6 -6.33 -10.01 -20.93
C LYS A 6 -7.23 -11.19 -21.32
N PRO A 7 -6.66 -12.38 -21.56
CA PRO A 7 -7.46 -13.60 -21.77
C PRO A 7 -8.45 -13.74 -20.61
N GLN A 8 -9.71 -13.97 -20.92
CA GLN A 8 -10.82 -14.02 -19.96
C GLN A 8 -10.57 -15.00 -18.80
N ASN A 9 -10.03 -16.18 -19.08
CA ASN A 9 -9.65 -17.15 -18.04
C ASN A 9 -8.59 -16.62 -17.05
N THR A 10 -7.73 -15.71 -17.51
CA THR A 10 -6.70 -15.07 -16.66
C THR A 10 -7.32 -14.07 -15.70
N LEU A 11 -8.28 -13.26 -16.16
CA LEU A 11 -8.94 -12.25 -15.32
C LEU A 11 -9.81 -12.91 -14.23
N LEU A 12 -10.58 -13.94 -14.59
CA LEU A 12 -11.37 -14.72 -13.64
C LEU A 12 -10.47 -15.32 -12.55
N LYS A 13 -9.40 -15.99 -12.96
CA LYS A 13 -8.46 -16.59 -12.01
C LYS A 13 -7.81 -15.54 -11.10
N GLN A 14 -7.37 -14.39 -11.64
CA GLN A 14 -6.81 -13.30 -10.84
C GLN A 14 -7.82 -12.79 -9.80
N PHE A 15 -9.08 -12.64 -10.18
CA PHE A 15 -10.13 -12.24 -9.27
C PHE A 15 -10.31 -13.25 -8.14
N GLU A 16 -10.49 -14.53 -8.47
CA GLU A 16 -10.68 -15.60 -7.48
C GLU A 16 -9.49 -15.74 -6.53
N ASP A 17 -8.27 -15.69 -7.05
CA ASP A 17 -7.03 -15.73 -6.25
C ASP A 17 -6.96 -14.52 -5.30
N THR A 18 -7.34 -13.32 -5.78
CA THR A 18 -7.36 -12.09 -4.97
C THR A 18 -8.39 -12.19 -3.83
N ARG A 19 -9.61 -12.60 -4.15
CA ARG A 19 -10.67 -12.78 -3.14
C ARG A 19 -10.29 -13.82 -2.07
N SER A 20 -9.74 -14.95 -2.51
CA SER A 20 -9.25 -16.00 -1.60
C SER A 20 -8.14 -15.49 -0.68
N ARG A 21 -7.19 -14.70 -1.22
CA ARG A 21 -6.10 -14.13 -0.43
C ARG A 21 -6.60 -13.16 0.63
N THR A 22 -7.59 -12.32 0.32
CA THR A 22 -8.20 -11.41 1.31
C THR A 22 -8.78 -12.19 2.50
N LEU A 23 -9.50 -13.27 2.25
CA LEU A 23 -10.04 -14.13 3.31
C LEU A 23 -8.94 -14.84 4.12
N GLU A 24 -7.86 -15.27 3.47
CA GLU A 24 -6.73 -15.89 4.16
C GLU A 24 -6.05 -14.92 5.15
N LEU A 25 -5.96 -13.63 4.81
CA LEU A 25 -5.40 -12.60 5.70
C LEU A 25 -6.20 -12.43 7.00
N VAL A 26 -7.50 -12.66 6.98
CA VAL A 26 -8.39 -12.50 8.15
C VAL A 26 -8.76 -13.83 8.83
N LYS A 27 -8.25 -14.94 8.35
CA LYS A 27 -8.62 -16.29 8.79
C LYS A 27 -8.34 -16.57 10.27
N THR A 28 -7.33 -15.90 10.83
CA THR A 28 -6.92 -16.07 12.23
C THR A 28 -7.62 -15.11 13.18
N LEU A 29 -8.52 -14.26 12.66
CA LEU A 29 -9.24 -13.28 13.46
C LEU A 29 -10.48 -13.90 14.10
N GLU A 30 -10.71 -13.53 15.36
CA GLU A 30 -11.97 -13.78 16.04
C GLU A 30 -13.00 -12.69 15.66
N LYS A 31 -14.30 -12.96 15.88
CA LYS A 31 -15.36 -12.01 15.47
C LYS A 31 -15.20 -10.62 16.06
N ASP A 32 -14.72 -10.52 17.28
CA ASP A 32 -14.55 -9.23 17.97
C ASP A 32 -13.43 -8.39 17.35
N ASP A 33 -12.40 -9.02 16.77
CA ASP A 33 -11.28 -8.35 16.12
C ASP A 33 -11.73 -7.53 14.89
N PHE A 34 -12.76 -7.98 14.20
CA PHE A 34 -13.25 -7.35 12.97
C PHE A 34 -13.80 -5.93 13.16
N GLY A 35 -14.17 -5.55 14.38
CA GLY A 35 -14.73 -4.24 14.69
C GLY A 35 -13.75 -3.25 15.29
N VAL A 36 -12.53 -3.66 15.64
CA VAL A 36 -11.57 -2.84 16.38
C VAL A 36 -11.02 -1.70 15.54
N GLN A 37 -10.98 -0.49 16.14
CA GLN A 37 -10.27 0.68 15.61
C GLN A 37 -9.67 1.45 16.79
N THR A 38 -8.35 1.47 16.90
CA THR A 38 -7.61 2.13 18.00
C THR A 38 -6.99 3.47 17.59
N ALA A 39 -6.94 3.77 16.29
CA ALA A 39 -6.40 5.01 15.77
C ALA A 39 -7.26 5.58 14.62
N TYR A 40 -7.29 6.90 14.50
CA TYR A 40 -8.10 7.61 13.49
C TYR A 40 -7.65 7.32 12.04
N PHE A 41 -6.42 6.89 11.86
CA PHE A 41 -5.83 6.60 10.54
C PHE A 41 -5.97 5.13 10.11
N THR A 42 -6.44 4.23 10.99
CA THR A 42 -6.70 2.83 10.67
C THR A 42 -8.15 2.59 10.27
N SER A 43 -8.46 1.39 9.80
CA SER A 43 -9.83 0.93 9.53
C SER A 43 -10.02 -0.48 10.07
N PRO A 44 -11.21 -0.81 10.61
CA PRO A 44 -11.51 -2.15 11.06
C PRO A 44 -11.48 -3.18 9.92
N PRO A 45 -11.06 -4.43 10.15
CA PRO A 45 -11.07 -5.49 9.14
C PRO A 45 -12.40 -5.65 8.39
N LYS A 46 -13.54 -5.59 9.11
CA LYS A 46 -14.86 -5.69 8.46
C LYS A 46 -15.12 -4.54 7.47
N TRP A 47 -14.55 -3.37 7.72
CA TRP A 47 -14.71 -2.25 6.80
C TRP A 47 -13.94 -2.51 5.50
N HIS A 48 -12.72 -3.06 5.55
CA HIS A 48 -11.94 -3.41 4.36
C HIS A 48 -12.68 -4.43 3.50
N LEU A 49 -13.17 -5.53 4.08
CA LEU A 49 -13.93 -6.55 3.36
C LEU A 49 -15.19 -6.00 2.71
N GLY A 50 -15.91 -5.16 3.46
CA GLY A 50 -17.11 -4.50 2.96
C GLY A 50 -16.80 -3.53 1.83
N HIS A 51 -15.76 -2.71 1.98
CA HIS A 51 -15.39 -1.69 1.01
C HIS A 51 -14.94 -2.27 -0.34
N VAL A 52 -14.10 -3.30 -0.35
CA VAL A 52 -13.70 -3.97 -1.60
C VAL A 52 -14.87 -4.68 -2.28
N SER A 53 -15.81 -5.22 -1.50
CA SER A 53 -17.04 -5.79 -2.04
C SER A 53 -17.95 -4.72 -2.61
N TRP A 54 -18.08 -3.57 -1.92
CA TRP A 54 -18.84 -2.43 -2.41
C TRP A 54 -18.30 -1.88 -3.73
N LEU A 55 -16.96 -1.75 -3.89
CA LEU A 55 -16.38 -1.31 -5.15
C LEU A 55 -16.66 -2.31 -6.29
N ASN A 56 -16.54 -3.61 -6.02
CA ASN A 56 -16.92 -4.63 -6.98
C ASN A 56 -18.41 -4.54 -7.36
N GLU A 57 -19.29 -4.21 -6.42
CA GLU A 57 -20.71 -3.98 -6.69
C GLU A 57 -20.95 -2.73 -7.56
N ILE A 58 -20.19 -1.66 -7.36
CA ILE A 58 -20.19 -0.50 -8.26
C ILE A 58 -19.77 -0.90 -9.68
N VAL A 59 -18.73 -1.72 -9.83
CA VAL A 59 -18.32 -2.23 -11.15
C VAL A 59 -19.43 -3.07 -11.80
N LEU A 60 -20.08 -3.96 -11.03
CA LEU A 60 -21.25 -4.72 -11.52
C LEU A 60 -22.36 -3.78 -12.00
N SER A 61 -22.69 -2.73 -11.25
CA SER A 61 -23.74 -1.78 -11.61
C SER A 61 -23.45 -1.00 -12.90
N LYS A 62 -22.17 -0.80 -13.24
CA LYS A 62 -21.74 -0.16 -14.48
C LYS A 62 -21.70 -1.10 -15.68
N THR A 63 -21.54 -2.40 -15.44
CA THR A 63 -21.38 -3.41 -16.49
C THR A 63 -22.64 -4.22 -16.75
N GLN A 64 -23.66 -4.15 -15.90
CA GLN A 64 -24.93 -4.86 -16.03
C GLN A 64 -26.12 -3.91 -16.09
N LYS A 65 -27.01 -4.13 -17.04
CA LYS A 65 -28.28 -3.38 -17.12
C LYS A 65 -29.20 -3.75 -15.94
N ASN A 66 -29.85 -2.74 -15.36
CA ASN A 66 -30.82 -2.91 -14.27
C ASN A 66 -30.26 -3.64 -13.04
N TYR A 67 -29.00 -3.34 -12.70
CA TYR A 67 -28.38 -3.91 -11.52
C TYR A 67 -29.05 -3.36 -10.24
N GLU A 68 -29.47 -4.26 -9.36
CA GLU A 68 -30.00 -3.90 -8.05
C GLU A 68 -28.94 -4.07 -6.98
N PHE A 69 -28.65 -2.97 -6.26
CA PHE A 69 -27.69 -2.98 -5.16
C PHE A 69 -28.18 -3.85 -4.00
N TYR A 70 -27.25 -4.49 -3.34
CA TYR A 70 -27.52 -5.31 -2.17
C TYR A 70 -28.17 -4.50 -1.03
N SER A 71 -27.65 -3.30 -0.76
CA SER A 71 -28.16 -2.41 0.27
C SER A 71 -27.71 -0.97 0.05
N GLU A 72 -28.66 -0.04 0.07
CA GLU A 72 -28.34 1.39 0.06
C GLU A 72 -27.59 1.84 1.31
N GLU A 73 -27.86 1.20 2.45
CA GLU A 73 -27.20 1.48 3.71
C GLU A 73 -25.71 1.13 3.65
N PHE A 74 -25.36 -0.02 3.02
CA PHE A 74 -23.96 -0.42 2.82
C PHE A 74 -23.21 0.61 1.99
N SER A 75 -23.82 1.17 0.96
CA SER A 75 -23.21 2.23 0.15
C SER A 75 -22.85 3.47 0.96
N LYS A 76 -23.60 3.82 2.00
CA LYS A 76 -23.27 4.96 2.87
C LYS A 76 -22.06 4.72 3.75
N TYR A 77 -21.91 3.53 4.30
CA TYR A 77 -20.87 3.22 5.28
C TYR A 77 -19.56 2.71 4.65
N LEU A 78 -19.66 2.11 3.47
CA LEU A 78 -18.53 1.48 2.79
C LEU A 78 -17.87 2.39 1.75
N ASN A 79 -18.48 3.51 1.41
CA ASN A 79 -17.90 4.53 0.54
C ASN A 79 -16.80 5.34 1.27
N SER A 80 -15.62 5.51 0.65
CA SER A 80 -14.51 6.29 1.23
C SER A 80 -14.22 7.62 0.55
N TYR A 81 -14.39 7.72 -0.78
CA TYR A 81 -13.98 8.92 -1.54
C TYR A 81 -14.97 9.38 -2.62
N TYR A 82 -15.88 8.52 -3.01
CA TYR A 82 -16.70 8.77 -4.20
C TYR A 82 -17.94 9.61 -3.87
N ASN A 83 -17.81 10.94 -3.93
CA ASN A 83 -18.88 11.89 -3.65
C ASN A 83 -20.14 11.67 -4.51
N GLN A 84 -20.00 11.10 -5.70
CA GLN A 84 -21.13 10.73 -6.59
C GLN A 84 -22.06 9.66 -5.99
N PHE A 85 -21.60 8.89 -5.01
CA PHE A 85 -22.38 7.87 -4.30
C PHE A 85 -22.80 8.34 -2.88
N GLY A 86 -22.77 9.65 -2.61
CA GLY A 86 -23.10 10.26 -1.34
C GLY A 86 -21.87 10.70 -0.53
N LYS A 87 -22.12 11.26 0.64
CA LYS A 87 -21.04 11.70 1.53
C LYS A 87 -20.24 10.50 2.03
N PRO A 88 -18.90 10.48 1.82
CA PRO A 88 -18.06 9.41 2.34
C PRO A 88 -18.14 9.26 3.85
N HIS A 89 -18.08 8.04 4.36
CA HIS A 89 -18.02 7.79 5.78
C HIS A 89 -16.68 8.23 6.38
N ASP A 90 -16.72 8.96 7.48
CA ASP A 90 -15.52 9.48 8.16
C ASP A 90 -14.63 8.33 8.63
N LYS A 91 -13.37 8.32 8.16
CA LYS A 91 -12.40 7.27 8.48
C LYS A 91 -12.21 7.09 9.98
N ALA A 92 -12.14 8.19 10.73
CA ALA A 92 -11.96 8.16 12.18
C ALA A 92 -13.12 7.51 12.96
N LYS A 93 -14.27 7.31 12.30
CA LYS A 93 -15.51 6.77 12.91
C LYS A 93 -15.86 5.36 12.44
N ARG A 94 -15.01 4.72 11.62
CA ARG A 94 -15.29 3.39 11.09
C ARG A 94 -15.43 2.33 12.18
N GLY A 95 -14.69 2.45 13.28
CA GLY A 95 -14.81 1.58 14.45
C GLY A 95 -16.10 1.75 15.27
N LEU A 96 -16.84 2.85 15.06
CA LEU A 96 -18.14 3.06 15.71
C LEU A 96 -19.29 2.33 15.00
N MET A 97 -19.02 1.73 13.83
CA MET A 97 -20.02 1.00 13.05
C MET A 97 -20.33 -0.36 13.67
N SER A 98 -21.41 -0.49 14.44
CA SER A 98 -21.91 -1.79 14.92
C SER A 98 -22.68 -2.56 13.83
N ARG A 99 -23.17 -1.85 12.80
CA ARG A 99 -23.85 -2.40 11.62
C ARG A 99 -23.19 -1.88 10.34
N PRO A 100 -23.06 -2.73 9.30
CA PRO A 100 -23.40 -4.16 9.30
C PRO A 100 -22.54 -4.98 10.28
N THR A 101 -23.07 -6.13 10.70
CA THR A 101 -22.32 -7.10 11.53
C THR A 101 -21.24 -7.78 10.72
N VAL A 102 -20.31 -8.49 11.37
CA VAL A 102 -19.28 -9.28 10.70
C VAL A 102 -19.90 -10.33 9.78
N ASP A 103 -20.91 -11.06 10.27
CA ASP A 103 -21.58 -12.10 9.48
C ASP A 103 -22.25 -11.51 8.23
N GLN A 104 -22.89 -10.35 8.33
CA GLN A 104 -23.48 -9.63 7.18
C GLN A 104 -22.42 -9.18 6.17
N ILE A 105 -21.24 -8.74 6.62
CA ILE A 105 -20.15 -8.37 5.72
C ILE A 105 -19.57 -9.60 5.02
N LEU A 106 -19.39 -10.72 5.70
CA LEU A 106 -18.92 -11.96 5.09
C LEU A 106 -19.93 -12.51 4.08
N GLU A 107 -21.24 -12.48 4.40
CA GLU A 107 -22.30 -12.84 3.46
C GLU A 107 -22.29 -11.94 2.21
N TYR A 108 -22.16 -10.64 2.41
CA TYR A 108 -22.04 -9.66 1.32
C TYR A 108 -20.81 -9.92 0.46
N TYR A 109 -19.67 -10.20 1.09
CA TYR A 109 -18.41 -10.53 0.41
C TYR A 109 -18.59 -11.76 -0.50
N ASP A 110 -19.18 -12.84 0.01
CA ASP A 110 -19.43 -14.06 -0.73
C ASP A 110 -20.43 -13.85 -1.88
N LEU A 111 -21.52 -13.13 -1.63
CA LEU A 111 -22.53 -12.83 -2.65
C LEU A 111 -21.93 -12.05 -3.82
N ILE A 112 -21.17 -10.98 -3.53
CA ILE A 112 -20.54 -10.18 -4.56
C ILE A 112 -19.47 -10.98 -5.31
N THR A 113 -18.71 -11.82 -4.61
CA THR A 113 -17.75 -12.73 -5.26
C THR A 113 -18.44 -13.61 -6.29
N LYS A 114 -19.56 -14.26 -5.95
CA LYS A 114 -20.34 -15.08 -6.88
C LYS A 114 -20.85 -14.29 -8.08
N LYS A 115 -21.45 -13.11 -7.83
CA LYS A 115 -21.96 -12.26 -8.92
C LYS A 115 -20.87 -11.84 -9.91
N VAL A 116 -19.69 -11.47 -9.42
CA VAL A 116 -18.55 -11.09 -10.27
C VAL A 116 -18.02 -12.30 -11.03
N THR A 117 -17.86 -13.45 -10.37
CA THR A 117 -17.44 -14.71 -11.02
C THR A 117 -18.40 -15.07 -12.18
N ASP A 118 -19.71 -14.97 -11.98
CA ASP A 118 -20.72 -15.24 -13.02
C ASP A 118 -20.59 -14.29 -14.23
N VAL A 119 -20.17 -13.06 -14.00
CA VAL A 119 -19.93 -12.07 -15.07
C VAL A 119 -18.62 -12.37 -15.79
N LEU A 120 -17.55 -12.65 -15.05
CA LEU A 120 -16.23 -12.94 -15.59
C LEU A 120 -16.17 -14.22 -16.41
N GLN A 121 -17.14 -15.13 -16.27
CA GLN A 121 -17.30 -16.31 -17.12
C GLN A 121 -17.85 -15.99 -18.51
N LYS A 122 -18.33 -14.77 -18.75
CA LYS A 122 -18.94 -14.33 -20.02
C LYS A 122 -18.02 -13.37 -20.75
N PRO A 123 -18.13 -13.28 -22.10
CA PRO A 123 -17.37 -12.27 -22.85
C PRO A 123 -17.60 -10.85 -22.31
N LEU A 124 -16.50 -10.11 -22.10
CA LEU A 124 -16.53 -8.76 -21.59
C LEU A 124 -16.24 -7.73 -22.69
N THR A 125 -16.81 -6.55 -22.54
CA THR A 125 -16.35 -5.37 -23.30
C THR A 125 -14.96 -4.94 -22.78
N PRO A 126 -14.15 -4.22 -23.59
CA PRO A 126 -12.87 -3.67 -23.12
C PRO A 126 -13.02 -2.81 -21.88
N GLU A 127 -14.08 -1.99 -21.81
CA GLU A 127 -14.38 -1.17 -20.63
C GLU A 127 -14.67 -2.01 -19.38
N ALA A 128 -15.50 -3.05 -19.51
CA ALA A 128 -15.80 -3.95 -18.40
C ALA A 128 -14.52 -4.69 -17.91
N SER A 129 -13.70 -5.16 -18.86
CA SER A 129 -12.41 -5.80 -18.53
C SER A 129 -11.50 -4.86 -17.75
N TYR A 130 -11.40 -3.59 -18.17
CA TYR A 130 -10.63 -2.58 -17.44
C TYR A 130 -11.17 -2.34 -16.03
N LEU A 131 -12.48 -2.17 -15.87
CA LEU A 131 -13.10 -1.92 -14.56
C LEU A 131 -12.89 -3.08 -13.58
N PHE A 132 -13.01 -4.35 -14.04
CA PHE A 132 -12.71 -5.50 -13.20
C PHE A 132 -11.21 -5.62 -12.91
N THR A 133 -10.33 -5.31 -13.85
CA THR A 133 -8.89 -5.24 -13.59
C THR A 133 -8.57 -4.20 -12.50
N MET A 134 -9.15 -3.01 -12.61
CA MET A 134 -9.02 -1.95 -11.61
C MET A 134 -9.53 -2.41 -10.23
N SER A 135 -10.67 -3.11 -10.15
CA SER A 135 -11.19 -3.59 -8.87
C SER A 135 -10.30 -4.64 -8.21
N ILE A 136 -9.64 -5.51 -9.00
CA ILE A 136 -8.65 -6.47 -8.51
C ILE A 136 -7.45 -5.74 -7.90
N HIS A 137 -6.88 -4.77 -8.62
CA HIS A 137 -5.75 -3.99 -8.11
C HIS A 137 -6.11 -3.18 -6.87
N HIS A 138 -7.32 -2.61 -6.83
CA HIS A 138 -7.83 -1.92 -5.63
C HIS A 138 -7.95 -2.87 -4.44
N GLU A 139 -8.42 -4.10 -4.63
CA GLU A 139 -8.47 -5.09 -3.55
C GLU A 139 -7.07 -5.50 -3.09
N CYS A 140 -6.09 -5.62 -4.01
CA CYS A 140 -4.69 -5.84 -3.64
C CYS A 140 -4.14 -4.70 -2.77
N GLN A 141 -4.44 -3.44 -3.08
CA GLN A 141 -4.11 -2.31 -2.21
C GLN A 141 -4.75 -2.46 -0.82
N HIS A 142 -6.02 -2.87 -0.77
CA HIS A 142 -6.70 -3.09 0.50
C HIS A 142 -6.18 -4.29 1.29
N GLN A 143 -5.59 -5.29 0.66
CA GLN A 143 -4.86 -6.36 1.35
C GLN A 143 -3.63 -5.81 2.08
N GLU A 144 -2.87 -4.93 1.44
CA GLU A 144 -1.73 -4.24 2.07
C GLU A 144 -2.20 -3.36 3.25
N LEU A 145 -3.20 -2.49 3.01
CA LEU A 145 -3.80 -1.65 4.06
C LEU A 145 -4.30 -2.48 5.26
N LEU A 146 -4.99 -3.59 5.00
CA LEU A 146 -5.51 -4.49 6.02
C LEU A 146 -4.39 -5.07 6.88
N VAL A 147 -3.29 -5.47 6.26
CA VAL A 147 -2.17 -6.11 6.95
C VAL A 147 -1.52 -5.14 7.93
N TYR A 148 -1.17 -3.91 7.53
CA TYR A 148 -0.57 -2.97 8.48
C TYR A 148 -1.59 -2.35 9.44
N ASP A 149 -2.86 -2.22 9.07
CA ASP A 149 -3.91 -1.85 10.02
C ASP A 149 -4.04 -2.92 11.11
N LEU A 150 -4.06 -4.21 10.76
CA LEU A 150 -4.10 -5.31 11.74
C LEU A 150 -2.90 -5.31 12.67
N GLN A 151 -1.71 -5.05 12.16
CA GLN A 151 -0.52 -4.91 13.00
C GLN A 151 -0.70 -3.79 14.05
N HIS A 152 -1.27 -2.67 13.65
CA HIS A 152 -1.51 -1.54 14.56
C HIS A 152 -2.64 -1.83 15.56
N LEU A 153 -3.75 -2.39 15.08
CA LEU A 153 -4.98 -2.58 15.86
C LEU A 153 -4.84 -3.67 16.93
N LEU A 154 -4.24 -4.79 16.58
CA LEU A 154 -4.19 -5.98 17.42
C LEU A 154 -2.81 -6.24 18.04
N GLY A 155 -1.77 -5.64 17.46
CA GLY A 155 -0.40 -5.80 17.97
C GLY A 155 0.02 -7.26 18.11
N ASP A 156 0.41 -7.66 19.31
CA ASP A 156 0.85 -9.03 19.59
C ASP A 156 -0.27 -10.08 19.57
N GLN A 157 -1.52 -9.65 19.53
CA GLN A 157 -2.67 -10.56 19.42
C GLN A 157 -2.88 -11.04 17.97
N TYR A 158 -2.40 -10.28 16.97
CA TYR A 158 -2.48 -10.69 15.58
C TYR A 158 -1.40 -11.70 15.24
N ARG A 159 -1.82 -12.84 14.72
CA ARG A 159 -0.93 -13.90 14.22
C ARG A 159 -1.30 -14.18 12.77
N PRO A 160 -0.63 -13.53 11.81
CA PRO A 160 -0.91 -13.73 10.40
C PRO A 160 -0.55 -15.16 9.97
N VAL A 161 -1.29 -15.65 9.00
CA VAL A 161 -0.86 -16.85 8.28
C VAL A 161 0.39 -16.49 7.49
N ARG A 162 1.49 -17.20 7.69
CA ARG A 162 2.71 -17.00 6.91
C ARG A 162 2.44 -17.34 5.45
N LEU A 163 2.47 -16.33 4.60
CA LEU A 163 2.23 -16.50 3.17
C LEU A 163 3.50 -16.91 2.40
N THR A 164 4.69 -16.57 2.92
CA THR A 164 5.99 -16.89 2.28
C THR A 164 7.10 -17.01 3.31
N ASN A 165 8.16 -17.77 2.98
CA ASN A 165 9.44 -17.65 3.65
C ASN A 165 10.15 -16.41 3.10
N ILE A 166 10.43 -15.44 3.95
CA ILE A 166 11.23 -14.27 3.59
C ILE A 166 12.69 -14.71 3.65
N GLU A 167 13.35 -14.74 2.51
CA GLU A 167 14.80 -14.91 2.46
C GLU A 167 15.48 -13.67 3.03
N LYS A 168 16.61 -13.88 3.71
CA LYS A 168 17.41 -12.75 4.18
C LYS A 168 17.98 -12.02 2.97
N PRO A 169 17.83 -10.69 2.89
CA PRO A 169 18.45 -9.94 1.81
C PRO A 169 19.97 -10.14 1.83
N PRO A 170 20.63 -10.17 0.67
CA PRO A 170 22.09 -10.22 0.60
C PRO A 170 22.68 -8.99 1.30
N SER A 171 23.88 -9.12 1.85
CA SER A 171 24.66 -7.96 2.29
C SER A 171 25.09 -7.18 1.05
N LEU A 172 24.64 -5.95 0.95
CA LEU A 172 25.02 -5.03 -0.12
C LEU A 172 25.99 -4.00 0.45
N GLU A 173 27.02 -3.64 -0.33
CA GLU A 173 27.82 -2.45 -0.05
C GLU A 173 27.02 -1.22 -0.47
N GLN A 174 27.03 -0.19 0.39
CA GLN A 174 26.36 1.07 0.08
C GLN A 174 27.15 1.84 -0.95
N GLU A 175 26.47 2.21 -2.03
CA GLU A 175 27.03 3.00 -3.11
C GLU A 175 26.06 4.11 -3.49
N SER A 176 26.59 5.30 -3.77
CA SER A 176 25.83 6.39 -4.36
C SER A 176 25.94 6.31 -5.88
N ILE A 177 24.82 6.09 -6.53
CA ILE A 177 24.74 5.92 -8.00
C ILE A 177 24.46 7.26 -8.65
N LYS A 178 25.33 7.67 -9.58
CA LYS A 178 25.16 8.90 -10.38
C LYS A 178 24.16 8.66 -11.49
N ILE A 179 23.12 9.46 -11.52
CA ILE A 179 22.10 9.46 -12.56
C ILE A 179 22.20 10.76 -13.36
N PRO A 180 22.52 10.68 -14.67
CA PRO A 180 22.61 11.87 -15.51
C PRO A 180 21.26 12.58 -15.62
N GLY A 181 21.27 13.91 -15.61
CA GLY A 181 20.09 14.73 -15.81
C GLY A 181 19.52 14.66 -17.23
N GLY A 182 18.84 15.71 -17.64
CA GLY A 182 18.23 15.86 -18.96
C GLY A 182 16.71 15.73 -18.97
N ILE A 183 16.13 15.58 -20.16
CA ILE A 183 14.68 15.43 -20.31
C ILE A 183 14.29 13.97 -20.11
N TYR A 184 13.49 13.73 -19.11
CA TYR A 184 12.91 12.41 -18.78
C TYR A 184 11.41 12.41 -19.09
N LYS A 185 10.89 11.29 -19.57
CA LYS A 185 9.46 11.06 -19.78
C LYS A 185 8.91 10.29 -18.57
N MET A 186 8.31 11.02 -17.65
CA MET A 186 7.69 10.49 -16.45
C MET A 186 6.25 10.03 -16.73
N GLY A 187 5.79 9.01 -16.01
CA GLY A 187 4.42 8.48 -16.10
C GLY A 187 4.28 7.34 -17.10
N TYR A 188 3.07 6.83 -17.27
CA TYR A 188 2.79 5.64 -18.05
C TYR A 188 2.28 5.95 -19.47
N SER A 189 2.79 5.23 -20.47
CA SER A 189 2.37 5.32 -21.89
C SER A 189 2.08 3.95 -22.53
N GLY A 190 2.11 2.87 -21.73
CA GLY A 190 1.84 1.51 -22.21
C GLY A 190 0.38 1.23 -22.48
N ASN A 191 0.07 -0.02 -22.87
CA ASN A 191 -1.28 -0.48 -23.20
C ASN A 191 -1.94 -1.29 -22.07
N GLY A 192 -1.19 -1.61 -20.99
CA GLY A 192 -1.70 -2.37 -19.85
C GLY A 192 -2.48 -1.51 -18.85
N PHE A 193 -2.75 -2.09 -17.68
CA PHE A 193 -3.33 -1.36 -16.57
C PHE A 193 -2.31 -0.41 -15.95
N CYS A 194 -2.76 0.81 -15.65
CA CYS A 194 -2.08 1.76 -14.77
C CYS A 194 -3.13 2.51 -13.94
N TYR A 195 -2.71 3.10 -12.84
CA TYR A 195 -3.57 4.02 -12.09
C TYR A 195 -3.64 5.39 -12.78
N ASP A 196 -4.70 6.13 -12.52
CA ASP A 196 -4.93 7.46 -13.09
C ASP A 196 -3.84 8.47 -12.71
N ILE A 197 -3.23 8.34 -11.53
CA ILE A 197 -2.12 9.18 -11.06
C ILE A 197 -0.83 8.99 -11.87
N GLU A 198 -0.71 7.89 -12.62
CA GLU A 198 0.43 7.63 -13.51
C GLU A 198 0.25 8.28 -14.89
N LEU A 199 -0.85 8.98 -15.14
CA LEU A 199 -1.22 9.58 -16.42
C LEU A 199 -1.30 11.11 -16.35
N PRO A 200 -1.02 11.79 -17.47
CA PRO A 200 -0.40 11.28 -18.71
C PRO A 200 1.13 11.18 -18.62
N GLU A 201 1.74 10.38 -19.50
CA GLU A 201 3.20 10.51 -19.70
C GLU A 201 3.52 11.96 -20.10
N HIS A 202 4.48 12.55 -19.42
CA HIS A 202 4.89 13.94 -19.66
C HIS A 202 6.41 14.13 -19.51
N LYS A 203 6.92 15.21 -20.05
CA LYS A 203 8.37 15.53 -19.98
C LYS A 203 8.67 16.28 -18.70
N VAL A 204 9.73 15.86 -17.99
CA VAL A 204 10.29 16.52 -16.83
C VAL A 204 11.78 16.79 -17.09
N HIS A 205 12.28 17.97 -16.76
CA HIS A 205 13.71 18.23 -16.74
C HIS A 205 14.28 17.87 -15.37
N LEU A 206 15.34 17.10 -15.36
CA LEU A 206 16.10 16.73 -14.16
C LEU A 206 17.54 17.23 -14.30
N ASP A 207 18.11 17.73 -13.22
CA ASP A 207 19.54 17.94 -13.10
C ASP A 207 20.23 16.60 -12.80
N ASP A 208 21.57 16.54 -12.93
CA ASP A 208 22.34 15.39 -12.47
C ASP A 208 22.11 15.19 -10.96
N PHE A 209 21.89 13.96 -10.54
CA PHE A 209 21.70 13.63 -9.14
C PHE A 209 22.36 12.32 -8.76
N GLU A 210 22.48 12.09 -7.46
CA GLU A 210 22.96 10.83 -6.91
C GLU A 210 21.88 10.21 -6.04
N ILE A 211 21.73 8.90 -6.11
CA ILE A 211 20.80 8.12 -5.31
C ILE A 211 21.50 6.90 -4.72
N GLU A 212 21.18 6.56 -3.47
CA GLU A 212 21.70 5.35 -2.84
C GLU A 212 21.13 4.09 -3.52
N ASN A 213 21.95 3.05 -3.63
CA ASN A 213 21.57 1.80 -4.29
C ASN A 213 20.59 0.93 -3.48
N PHE A 214 20.31 1.30 -2.22
CA PHE A 214 19.28 0.67 -1.39
C PHE A 214 18.66 1.65 -0.39
N PRO A 215 17.48 1.33 0.19
CA PRO A 215 16.83 2.17 1.18
C PRO A 215 17.67 2.35 2.45
N VAL A 216 17.43 3.46 3.17
CA VAL A 216 18.05 3.70 4.48
C VAL A 216 17.82 2.50 5.41
N THR A 217 18.90 1.98 5.98
CA THR A 217 18.85 0.82 6.87
C THR A 217 18.54 1.18 8.30
N ASN A 218 18.10 0.20 9.08
CA ASN A 218 17.91 0.36 10.52
C ASN A 218 19.19 0.80 11.23
N PHE A 219 20.36 0.33 10.77
CA PHE A 219 21.64 0.74 11.32
C PHE A 219 21.88 2.24 11.17
N GLN A 220 21.73 2.75 9.96
CA GLN A 220 21.91 4.17 9.68
C GLN A 220 20.91 5.04 10.46
N TYR A 221 19.69 4.53 10.62
CA TYR A 221 18.68 5.26 11.37
C TYR A 221 18.95 5.25 12.89
N LEU A 222 19.54 4.18 13.41
CA LEU A 222 20.02 4.15 14.80
C LEU A 222 21.12 5.18 15.04
N GLU A 223 22.07 5.36 14.13
CA GLU A 223 23.08 6.42 14.24
C GLU A 223 22.44 7.81 14.35
N PHE A 224 21.41 8.10 13.57
CA PHE A 224 20.63 9.34 13.69
C PHE A 224 19.97 9.49 15.07
N ILE A 225 19.39 8.42 15.61
CA ILE A 225 18.78 8.44 16.95
C ILE A 225 19.85 8.69 18.03
N GLU A 226 20.98 7.99 17.96
CA GLU A 226 22.07 8.07 18.93
C GLU A 226 22.77 9.42 18.92
N ASP A 227 22.88 10.06 17.76
CA ASP A 227 23.36 11.44 17.59
C ASP A 227 22.35 12.50 18.09
N GLY A 228 21.22 12.07 18.64
CA GLY A 228 20.21 12.96 19.21
C GLY A 228 19.26 13.56 18.19
N GLY A 229 19.05 12.91 17.04
CA GLY A 229 18.21 13.38 15.96
C GLY A 229 16.78 13.76 16.36
N TYR A 230 16.21 13.08 17.36
CA TYR A 230 14.89 13.42 17.94
C TYR A 230 14.95 14.55 18.99
N ASN A 231 16.13 15.02 19.38
CA ASN A 231 16.31 16.08 20.38
C ASN A 231 16.76 17.42 19.76
N ASP A 232 17.19 17.41 18.51
CA ASP A 232 17.64 18.62 17.79
C ASP A 232 16.61 19.10 16.77
N PHE A 233 15.89 20.17 17.11
CA PHE A 233 14.86 20.77 16.23
C PHE A 233 15.42 21.24 14.89
N SER A 234 16.73 21.48 14.79
CA SER A 234 17.33 22.00 13.57
C SER A 234 17.19 21.06 12.37
N PHE A 235 17.01 19.76 12.59
CA PHE A 235 16.79 18.77 11.53
C PHE A 235 15.35 18.73 11.02
N TRP A 236 14.39 19.21 11.81
CA TRP A 236 12.98 18.99 11.57
C TRP A 236 12.29 20.13 10.84
N LEU A 237 11.27 19.82 10.07
CA LEU A 237 10.25 20.77 9.66
C LEU A 237 9.34 21.10 10.86
N SER A 238 8.76 22.30 10.89
CA SER A 238 7.96 22.82 12.01
C SER A 238 6.90 21.84 12.52
N ASP A 239 6.03 21.36 11.62
CA ASP A 239 4.93 20.46 11.97
C ASP A 239 5.43 19.10 12.47
N GLY A 240 6.57 18.65 11.92
CA GLY A 240 7.25 17.44 12.37
C GLY A 240 7.77 17.59 13.79
N TRP A 241 8.43 18.70 14.10
CA TRP A 241 8.94 18.99 15.43
C TRP A 241 7.81 19.13 16.47
N ASP A 242 6.72 19.77 16.10
CA ASP A 242 5.55 19.85 16.97
C ASP A 242 4.94 18.47 17.24
N SER A 243 4.95 17.59 16.25
CA SER A 243 4.51 16.19 16.41
C SER A 243 5.44 15.40 17.32
N VAL A 244 6.77 15.53 17.19
CA VAL A 244 7.77 14.93 18.09
C VAL A 244 7.50 15.33 19.52
N LYS A 245 7.36 16.62 19.80
CA LYS A 245 7.12 17.13 21.15
C LYS A 245 5.78 16.67 21.72
N LYS A 246 4.71 16.76 20.92
CA LYS A 246 3.36 16.42 21.34
C LYS A 246 3.19 14.95 21.68
N ASN A 247 3.83 14.08 20.91
CA ASN A 247 3.69 12.64 21.04
C ASN A 247 4.92 11.98 21.71
N GLU A 248 5.88 12.79 22.14
CA GLU A 248 7.11 12.34 22.80
C GLU A 248 7.87 11.28 21.97
N TRP A 249 7.94 11.50 20.64
CA TRP A 249 8.64 10.57 19.77
C TRP A 249 10.14 10.59 20.01
N SER A 250 10.74 9.41 20.07
CA SER A 250 12.18 9.22 20.26
C SER A 250 12.79 8.18 19.30
N ALA A 251 11.93 7.50 18.52
CA ALA A 251 12.28 6.47 17.54
C ALA A 251 11.12 6.22 16.58
N PRO A 252 11.32 5.46 15.48
CA PRO A 252 10.25 5.02 14.61
C PRO A 252 9.12 4.30 15.35
N MET A 253 7.90 4.38 14.84
CA MET A 253 6.75 3.67 15.42
C MET A 253 7.05 2.17 15.56
N TYR A 254 6.67 1.56 16.68
CA TYR A 254 6.92 0.15 17.08
C TYR A 254 8.37 -0.18 17.47
N TRP A 255 9.28 0.79 17.49
CA TRP A 255 10.60 0.57 18.05
C TRP A 255 10.59 0.80 19.57
N GLU A 256 11.23 -0.08 20.28
CA GLU A 256 11.36 -0.04 21.75
C GLU A 256 12.79 -0.33 22.15
N LYS A 257 13.33 0.46 23.08
CA LYS A 257 14.63 0.19 23.68
C LYS A 257 14.45 -0.60 24.97
N ASP A 258 15.15 -1.73 25.09
CA ASP A 258 15.17 -2.57 26.29
C ASP A 258 16.64 -2.82 26.70
N GLY A 259 17.08 -2.18 27.77
CA GLY A 259 18.50 -2.08 28.10
C GLY A 259 19.27 -1.35 27.01
N ASP A 260 20.31 -2.02 26.48
CA ASP A 260 21.13 -1.49 25.38
C ASP A 260 20.68 -1.97 24.00
N GLU A 261 19.60 -2.72 23.92
CA GLU A 261 19.14 -3.33 22.67
C GLU A 261 17.84 -2.69 22.18
N TRP A 262 17.72 -2.60 20.84
CA TRP A 262 16.52 -2.12 20.17
C TRP A 262 15.70 -3.27 19.60
N PHE A 263 14.39 -3.20 19.81
CA PHE A 263 13.39 -4.14 19.31
C PHE A 263 12.39 -3.43 18.44
N THR A 264 11.84 -4.16 17.49
CA THR A 264 10.67 -3.74 16.71
C THR A 264 9.58 -4.78 16.83
N ARG A 265 8.35 -4.37 16.50
CA ARG A 265 7.22 -5.27 16.41
C ARG A 265 6.68 -5.30 14.99
N ASP A 266 6.58 -6.50 14.45
CA ASP A 266 5.99 -6.77 13.14
C ASP A 266 5.06 -7.99 13.20
N PHE A 267 4.71 -8.58 12.04
CA PHE A 267 3.84 -9.76 11.97
C PHE A 267 4.39 -11.02 12.62
N VAL A 268 5.67 -11.06 12.91
CA VAL A 268 6.30 -12.18 13.62
C VAL A 268 6.18 -11.99 15.14
N GLY A 269 5.90 -10.77 15.58
CA GLY A 269 5.86 -10.34 16.96
C GLY A 269 7.04 -9.42 17.32
N LYS A 270 7.32 -9.26 18.60
CA LYS A 270 8.47 -8.47 19.07
C LYS A 270 9.77 -9.21 18.75
N ARG A 271 10.68 -8.55 18.06
CA ARG A 271 12.01 -9.08 17.69
C ARG A 271 13.08 -8.01 17.77
N LYS A 272 14.32 -8.45 17.97
CA LYS A 272 15.47 -7.55 17.88
C LYS A 272 15.57 -6.95 16.46
N ILE A 273 15.88 -5.67 16.38
CA ILE A 273 16.04 -4.97 15.13
C ILE A 273 17.21 -5.58 14.34
N ASN A 274 16.95 -5.93 13.08
CA ASN A 274 18.01 -6.32 12.17
C ASN A 274 18.61 -5.06 11.54
N PRO A 275 19.91 -4.77 11.76
CA PRO A 275 20.53 -3.54 11.28
C PRO A 275 20.52 -3.38 9.77
N ASN A 276 20.48 -4.47 9.00
CA ASN A 276 20.54 -4.46 7.53
C ASN A 276 19.17 -4.38 6.85
N GLU A 277 18.07 -4.42 7.60
CA GLU A 277 16.75 -4.22 7.02
C GLU A 277 16.48 -2.73 6.79
N PRO A 278 15.67 -2.38 5.77
CA PRO A 278 15.19 -1.01 5.59
C PRO A 278 14.45 -0.51 6.83
N VAL A 279 14.68 0.74 7.22
CA VAL A 279 13.88 1.37 8.27
C VAL A 279 12.44 1.55 7.79
N CYS A 280 11.49 1.13 8.62
CA CYS A 280 10.06 1.22 8.36
C CYS A 280 9.36 2.00 9.47
N HIS A 281 8.08 2.38 9.22
CA HIS A 281 7.23 3.05 10.19
C HIS A 281 7.74 4.44 10.62
N VAL A 282 8.38 5.13 9.70
CA VAL A 282 8.79 6.53 9.82
C VAL A 282 7.81 7.42 9.06
N SER A 283 7.50 8.58 9.61
CA SER A 283 6.73 9.62 8.92
C SER A 283 7.58 10.36 7.88
N PHE A 284 6.93 11.11 7.00
CA PHE A 284 7.63 12.02 6.08
C PHE A 284 8.57 12.98 6.83
N TYR A 285 8.16 13.50 7.98
CA TYR A 285 8.96 14.42 8.77
C TYR A 285 10.21 13.77 9.37
N GLU A 286 10.09 12.52 9.81
CA GLU A 286 11.21 11.71 10.29
C GLU A 286 12.20 11.42 9.17
N ALA A 287 11.71 11.04 7.98
CA ALA A 287 12.55 10.81 6.81
C ALA A 287 13.29 12.09 6.38
N MET A 288 12.61 13.25 6.41
CA MET A 288 13.23 14.54 6.10
C MET A 288 14.29 14.94 7.14
N ALA A 289 14.03 14.70 8.42
CA ALA A 289 14.97 15.00 9.50
C ALA A 289 16.23 14.14 9.38
N PHE A 290 16.08 12.85 9.13
CA PHE A 290 17.18 11.94 8.84
C PHE A 290 18.01 12.42 7.64
N CYS A 291 17.36 12.75 6.53
CA CYS A 291 18.06 13.23 5.34
C CYS A 291 18.88 14.50 5.63
N LYS A 292 18.32 15.44 6.39
CA LYS A 292 19.02 16.67 6.76
C LYS A 292 20.22 16.40 7.66
N TRP A 293 20.08 15.50 8.65
CA TRP A 293 21.18 15.05 9.49
C TRP A 293 22.30 14.41 8.67
N ALA A 294 21.94 13.54 7.71
CA ALA A 294 22.88 12.85 6.83
C ALA A 294 23.49 13.73 5.73
N GLY A 295 23.13 15.03 5.66
CA GLY A 295 23.58 15.92 4.58
C GLY A 295 23.02 15.58 3.20
N LYS A 296 21.83 14.94 3.17
CA LYS A 296 21.13 14.44 1.98
C LYS A 296 19.71 15.03 1.88
N ARG A 297 18.97 14.60 0.89
CA ARG A 297 17.54 14.89 0.74
C ARG A 297 16.80 13.67 0.24
N LEU A 298 15.48 13.66 0.37
CA LEU A 298 14.65 12.71 -0.34
C LEU A 298 14.70 12.97 -1.86
N PRO A 299 14.64 11.92 -2.70
CA PRO A 299 14.48 12.10 -4.13
C PRO A 299 13.10 12.70 -4.43
N THR A 300 12.99 13.43 -5.52
CA THR A 300 11.68 13.74 -6.10
C THR A 300 11.10 12.49 -6.75
N GLU A 301 9.79 12.50 -6.99
CA GLU A 301 9.11 11.40 -7.68
C GLU A 301 9.73 11.09 -9.04
N ALA A 302 10.07 12.14 -9.82
CA ALA A 302 10.68 11.99 -11.14
C ALA A 302 12.12 11.44 -11.09
N GLU A 303 12.91 11.83 -10.08
CA GLU A 303 14.24 11.27 -9.86
C GLU A 303 14.15 9.79 -9.47
N TRP A 304 13.22 9.46 -8.57
CA TRP A 304 13.01 8.08 -8.15
C TRP A 304 12.54 7.20 -9.31
N GLU A 305 11.53 7.64 -10.08
CA GLU A 305 11.05 6.89 -11.24
C GLU A 305 12.15 6.69 -12.27
N LYS A 306 12.93 7.73 -12.57
CA LYS A 306 14.06 7.63 -13.51
C LYS A 306 15.10 6.62 -13.02
N ALA A 307 15.50 6.69 -11.76
CA ALA A 307 16.49 5.79 -11.19
C ALA A 307 16.02 4.33 -11.19
N ALA A 308 14.72 4.10 -10.98
CA ALA A 308 14.14 2.77 -10.93
C ALA A 308 13.90 2.13 -12.30
N LEU A 309 13.57 2.93 -13.33
CA LEU A 309 13.03 2.40 -14.59
C LEU A 309 13.89 2.68 -15.82
N TRP A 310 14.82 3.63 -15.75
CA TRP A 310 15.60 4.02 -16.92
C TRP A 310 16.65 2.98 -17.28
N ASP A 311 16.63 2.54 -18.52
CA ASP A 311 17.61 1.62 -19.12
C ASP A 311 18.46 2.40 -20.14
N ASP A 312 19.72 2.61 -19.79
CA ASP A 312 20.66 3.37 -20.64
C ASP A 312 20.98 2.63 -21.96
N GLU A 313 20.98 1.29 -21.97
CA GLU A 313 21.25 0.51 -23.18
C GLU A 313 20.12 0.63 -24.18
N ARG A 314 18.89 0.64 -23.69
CA ARG A 314 17.68 0.83 -24.52
C ARG A 314 17.37 2.29 -24.83
N ASN A 315 17.96 3.22 -24.09
CA ASN A 315 17.60 4.65 -24.10
C ASN A 315 16.08 4.86 -23.91
N SER A 316 15.49 4.08 -23.02
CA SER A 316 14.05 4.08 -22.71
C SER A 316 13.81 3.56 -21.29
N LYS A 317 12.62 3.80 -20.76
CA LYS A 317 12.23 3.19 -19.49
C LYS A 317 11.58 1.83 -19.68
N THR A 318 11.75 0.98 -18.68
CA THR A 318 11.06 -0.30 -18.53
C THR A 318 9.72 -0.13 -17.79
N ILE A 319 8.89 -1.17 -17.75
CA ILE A 319 7.62 -1.15 -16.99
C ILE A 319 7.88 -1.36 -15.49
N PHE A 320 8.86 -2.21 -15.17
CA PHE A 320 9.25 -2.53 -13.78
C PHE A 320 10.76 -2.33 -13.62
N PRO A 321 11.26 -2.19 -12.38
CA PRO A 321 12.71 -2.04 -12.13
C PRO A 321 13.56 -3.20 -12.66
N TRP A 322 12.99 -4.39 -12.84
CA TRP A 322 13.67 -5.57 -13.40
C TRP A 322 13.47 -5.77 -14.91
N GLY A 323 12.71 -4.87 -15.60
CA GLY A 323 12.42 -4.97 -17.02
C GLY A 323 10.93 -4.92 -17.35
N ASP A 324 10.54 -5.51 -18.47
CA ASP A 324 9.15 -5.46 -18.96
C ASP A 324 8.33 -6.71 -18.61
N GLU A 325 8.98 -7.74 -18.07
CA GLU A 325 8.31 -8.99 -17.73
C GLU A 325 7.40 -8.83 -16.49
N PRO A 326 6.18 -9.40 -16.52
CA PRO A 326 5.30 -9.37 -15.36
C PRO A 326 5.94 -9.96 -14.10
N PRO A 327 5.54 -9.50 -12.90
CA PRO A 327 6.02 -10.08 -11.65
C PRO A 327 5.77 -11.59 -11.59
N THR A 328 6.76 -12.35 -11.16
CA THR A 328 6.66 -13.80 -10.91
C THR A 328 6.60 -14.07 -9.41
N LYS A 329 6.32 -15.34 -9.05
CA LYS A 329 6.32 -15.76 -7.63
C LYS A 329 7.73 -16.01 -7.07
N ASN A 330 8.74 -15.90 -7.91
CA ASN A 330 10.15 -16.13 -7.56
C ASN A 330 10.87 -14.82 -7.37
#